data_002bb8fcad082f61b0883294b309c025
#
_entry.id   002bb8fcad082f61b0883294b309c025
#
_cell.length_a   1.000
_cell.length_b   1.000
_cell.length_c   1.000
_cell.angle_alpha   90.00
_cell.angle_beta   90.00
_cell.angle_gamma   90.00
#
_symmetry.space_group_name_H-M   'P 1'
#
loop_
_entity.id
_entity.type
_entity.pdbx_description
1 polymer ?
#
loop_
_entity_poly.entity_id
_entity_poly.type
_entity_poly.pdbx_seq_one_letter_code
_entity_poly.pdbx_strand_id
1 'polypeptide(L)'
;VSAGPRRRALGAIATALVASAATPRIGRAQSAARDAATPMETGRPSATAFGAAALRAAHQLLDAPPVFEDPLALRVLGARVAAAIAADPQRAGTPASLRALVSLRSRHAEQALADAVGRGARQYVVLGAGLDTFAYRNPFDAAGLRVFEVDHPATQRWKRARLAEAGIEVPASASFAPVDFERDTLADGLARAGFDADAPAFFSLLGVIVYLPRDAAMATLGWVAGRPRGSAIAFDYALVAERLDPAARAARDAMARRVAEAGEPWITHFDPPELARTLRAIGFATVEDLGGDALHARYAVDGRRAPPLSGASRMMVASR
;
A
#
# COMPACT_ATOMS: atom_id res chain seq x y z
N VAL A 1 30.27 -6.72 -31.00
CA VAL A 1 29.70 -7.59 -29.97
C VAL A 1 28.35 -7.03 -29.58
N SER A 2 27.28 -7.71 -30.03
CA SER A 2 25.86 -7.35 -29.95
C SER A 2 25.40 -7.29 -28.48
N ALA A 3 24.89 -6.15 -28.04
CA ALA A 3 24.23 -5.99 -26.74
C ALA A 3 22.79 -6.56 -26.83
N GLY A 4 22.57 -7.68 -26.13
CA GLY A 4 21.35 -8.47 -26.20
C GLY A 4 20.10 -7.79 -25.62
N PRO A 5 18.91 -8.36 -25.86
CA PRO A 5 17.59 -7.77 -25.65
C PRO A 5 17.21 -7.40 -24.19
N ARG A 6 18.04 -7.72 -23.20
CA ARG A 6 17.80 -7.45 -21.78
C ARG A 6 17.89 -5.96 -21.36
N ARG A 7 18.48 -5.10 -22.17
CA ARG A 7 18.56 -3.65 -21.88
C ARG A 7 17.26 -2.89 -22.13
N ARG A 8 16.33 -3.42 -22.95
CA ARG A 8 15.07 -2.73 -23.31
C ARG A 8 13.97 -2.88 -22.24
N ALA A 9 13.94 -3.98 -21.50
CA ALA A 9 12.85 -4.24 -20.55
C ALA A 9 12.88 -3.36 -19.28
N LEU A 10 14.07 -2.96 -18.83
CA LEU A 10 14.22 -2.13 -17.62
C LEU A 10 14.12 -0.62 -17.89
N GLY A 11 14.37 -0.21 -19.12
CA GLY A 11 14.08 1.15 -19.58
C GLY A 11 12.57 1.44 -19.62
N ALA A 12 11.75 0.43 -19.93
CA ALA A 12 10.30 0.56 -20.04
C ALA A 12 9.60 0.75 -18.67
N ILE A 13 10.08 0.08 -17.59
CA ILE A 13 9.46 0.17 -16.26
C ILE A 13 9.71 1.54 -15.61
N ALA A 14 10.91 2.11 -15.80
CA ALA A 14 11.21 3.46 -15.31
C ALA A 14 10.61 4.56 -16.20
N THR A 15 10.38 4.28 -17.49
CA THR A 15 9.84 5.23 -18.47
C THR A 15 8.30 5.31 -18.42
N ALA A 16 7.60 4.26 -17.99
CA ALA A 16 6.15 4.27 -17.82
C ALA A 16 5.66 5.29 -16.77
N LEU A 17 6.53 5.74 -15.89
CA LEU A 17 6.23 6.79 -14.91
C LEU A 17 6.44 8.23 -15.46
N VAL A 18 7.07 8.43 -16.64
CA VAL A 18 7.55 9.76 -17.04
C VAL A 18 7.25 10.18 -18.50
N ALA A 19 6.69 9.35 -19.38
CA ALA A 19 6.40 9.75 -20.75
C ALA A 19 5.02 9.22 -21.18
N SER A 20 4.12 9.98 -21.74
CA SER A 20 4.10 10.80 -22.91
C SER A 20 2.76 11.52 -23.06
N ALA A 21 2.77 12.75 -23.49
CA ALA A 21 1.61 13.42 -24.07
C ALA A 21 1.52 13.03 -25.56
N ALA A 22 0.49 12.28 -25.95
CA ALA A 22 0.04 12.15 -27.35
C ALA A 22 -1.47 11.90 -27.36
N THR A 23 -2.15 12.64 -28.20
CA THR A 23 -3.59 12.84 -28.36
C THR A 23 -4.40 11.59 -28.73
N PRO A 24 -5.72 11.56 -28.41
CA PRO A 24 -6.53 10.35 -28.40
C PRO A 24 -7.21 10.04 -29.72
N ARG A 25 -7.32 8.77 -30.06
CA ARG A 25 -8.39 8.24 -30.91
C ARG A 25 -9.44 7.57 -30.02
N ILE A 26 -10.58 8.24 -29.86
CA ILE A 26 -11.75 7.76 -29.13
C ILE A 26 -12.50 6.75 -30.01
N GLY A 27 -12.75 5.57 -29.48
CA GLY A 27 -13.69 4.61 -30.05
C GLY A 27 -13.12 3.18 -30.16
N ARG A 28 -13.49 2.32 -29.25
CA ARG A 28 -13.35 0.85 -29.14
C ARG A 28 -12.59 0.31 -27.91
N ALA A 29 -12.28 1.13 -26.93
CA ALA A 29 -11.48 0.69 -25.77
C ALA A 29 -12.30 0.08 -24.61
N GLN A 30 -13.63 0.18 -24.62
CA GLN A 30 -14.44 -0.25 -23.47
C GLN A 30 -14.83 -1.74 -23.43
N SER A 31 -14.72 -2.47 -24.54
CA SER A 31 -14.97 -3.92 -24.56
C SER A 31 -13.70 -4.76 -24.35
N ALA A 32 -12.53 -4.23 -24.74
CA ALA A 32 -11.25 -4.93 -24.58
C ALA A 32 -10.68 -4.89 -23.16
N ALA A 33 -11.17 -3.99 -22.31
CA ALA A 33 -10.71 -3.88 -20.92
C ALA A 33 -11.31 -4.96 -20.00
N ARG A 34 -12.30 -5.70 -20.47
CA ARG A 34 -12.91 -6.82 -19.71
C ARG A 34 -12.23 -8.17 -19.94
N ASP A 35 -11.44 -8.31 -21.01
CA ASP A 35 -10.82 -9.58 -21.40
C ASP A 35 -9.28 -9.62 -21.19
N ALA A 36 -8.67 -8.54 -20.71
CA ALA A 36 -7.25 -8.54 -20.36
C ALA A 36 -7.10 -9.04 -18.91
N ALA A 37 -6.54 -10.24 -18.75
CA ALA A 37 -6.19 -10.78 -17.44
C ALA A 37 -5.34 -9.79 -16.67
N THR A 38 -5.65 -9.57 -15.38
CA THR A 38 -4.87 -8.68 -14.52
C THR A 38 -3.43 -9.18 -14.38
N PRO A 39 -2.44 -8.32 -14.04
CA PRO A 39 -1.07 -8.77 -13.78
C PRO A 39 -1.01 -9.91 -12.76
N MET A 40 -1.92 -9.95 -11.80
CA MET A 40 -2.01 -11.02 -10.79
C MET A 40 -2.51 -12.34 -11.39
N GLU A 41 -3.51 -12.32 -12.27
CA GLU A 41 -3.99 -13.50 -13.01
C GLU A 41 -2.90 -14.11 -13.90
N THR A 42 -1.99 -13.30 -14.43
CA THR A 42 -0.83 -13.76 -15.22
C THR A 42 0.37 -14.20 -14.37
N GLY A 43 0.26 -14.19 -13.04
CA GLY A 43 1.34 -14.53 -12.13
C GLY A 43 2.48 -13.48 -12.07
N ARG A 44 2.24 -12.28 -12.57
CA ARG A 44 3.18 -11.15 -12.48
C ARG A 44 3.04 -10.42 -11.15
N PRO A 45 4.14 -9.94 -10.54
CA PRO A 45 4.05 -9.12 -9.34
C PRO A 45 3.42 -7.75 -9.66
N SER A 46 2.73 -7.17 -8.68
CA SER A 46 2.09 -5.86 -8.81
C SER A 46 3.09 -4.77 -9.15
N ALA A 47 2.82 -4.03 -10.23
CA ALA A 47 3.64 -2.89 -10.65
C ALA A 47 3.46 -1.69 -9.69
N THR A 48 2.27 -1.53 -9.13
CA THR A 48 1.98 -0.45 -8.17
C THR A 48 2.63 -0.71 -6.81
N ALA A 49 2.76 -1.97 -6.38
CA ALA A 49 3.54 -2.33 -5.20
C ALA A 49 5.02 -1.94 -5.35
N PHE A 50 5.60 -2.17 -6.53
CA PHE A 50 6.97 -1.72 -6.84
C PHE A 50 7.08 -0.19 -6.85
N GLY A 51 6.13 0.51 -7.48
CA GLY A 51 6.08 1.97 -7.51
C GLY A 51 6.00 2.58 -6.12
N ALA A 52 5.14 2.05 -5.24
CA ALA A 52 5.03 2.49 -3.85
C ALA A 52 6.35 2.29 -3.07
N ALA A 53 7.02 1.14 -3.27
CA ALA A 53 8.32 0.89 -2.65
C ALA A 53 9.42 1.84 -3.15
N ALA A 54 9.42 2.18 -4.46
CA ALA A 54 10.35 3.14 -5.04
C ALA A 54 10.13 4.57 -4.49
N LEU A 55 8.88 5.01 -4.32
CA LEU A 55 8.54 6.29 -3.70
C LEU A 55 8.99 6.33 -2.23
N ARG A 56 8.80 5.25 -1.48
CA ARG A 56 9.26 5.14 -0.09
C ARG A 56 10.79 5.17 0.01
N ALA A 57 11.49 4.53 -0.94
CA ALA A 57 12.95 4.59 -1.04
C ALA A 57 13.45 6.00 -1.38
N ALA A 58 12.83 6.68 -2.35
CA ALA A 58 13.17 8.05 -2.70
C ALA A 58 12.90 9.04 -1.55
N HIS A 59 11.89 8.79 -0.71
CA HIS A 59 11.63 9.56 0.51
C HIS A 59 12.82 9.57 1.46
N GLN A 60 13.51 8.43 1.63
CA GLN A 60 14.68 8.35 2.50
C GLN A 60 15.86 9.23 2.03
N LEU A 61 15.87 9.60 0.75
CA LEU A 61 16.96 10.37 0.14
C LEU A 61 16.61 11.86 -0.07
N LEU A 62 15.34 12.18 -0.25
CA LEU A 62 14.88 13.50 -0.66
C LEU A 62 14.31 14.33 0.49
N ASP A 63 13.72 13.68 1.48
CA ASP A 63 12.97 14.35 2.53
C ASP A 63 13.77 14.25 3.85
N ALA A 64 14.48 15.33 4.20
CA ALA A 64 15.35 15.40 5.39
C ALA A 64 14.85 16.48 6.36
N PRO A 65 14.51 16.12 7.63
CA PRO A 65 14.41 14.78 8.16
C PRO A 65 13.19 14.02 7.56
N PRO A 66 13.29 12.71 7.35
CA PRO A 66 12.18 11.93 6.82
C PRO A 66 11.04 11.82 7.85
N VAL A 67 9.80 11.96 7.40
CA VAL A 67 8.62 11.76 8.28
C VAL A 67 8.40 10.29 8.61
N PHE A 68 9.00 9.40 7.85
CA PHE A 68 8.93 7.95 8.00
C PHE A 68 10.28 7.32 7.67
N GLU A 69 10.89 6.66 8.64
CA GLU A 69 12.17 5.98 8.47
C GLU A 69 11.96 4.53 8.08
N ASP A 70 12.55 4.14 6.94
CA ASP A 70 12.57 2.75 6.47
C ASP A 70 13.99 2.39 5.96
N PRO A 71 14.84 1.85 6.82
CA PRO A 71 16.23 1.52 6.47
C PRO A 71 16.33 0.42 5.40
N LEU A 72 15.25 -0.31 5.15
CA LEU A 72 15.19 -1.39 4.16
C LEU A 72 14.60 -0.94 2.82
N ALA A 73 14.07 0.28 2.73
CA ALA A 73 13.33 0.76 1.55
C ALA A 73 14.13 0.66 0.24
N LEU A 74 15.41 1.01 0.26
CA LEU A 74 16.28 0.86 -0.91
C LEU A 74 16.70 -0.59 -1.13
N ARG A 75 17.02 -1.32 -0.05
CA ARG A 75 17.54 -2.68 -0.13
C ARG A 75 16.52 -3.66 -0.74
N VAL A 76 15.25 -3.59 -0.34
CA VAL A 76 14.19 -4.49 -0.81
C VAL A 76 13.94 -4.38 -2.32
N LEU A 77 14.30 -3.26 -2.94
CA LEU A 77 14.22 -3.06 -4.40
C LEU A 77 15.34 -3.78 -5.17
N GLY A 78 16.38 -4.23 -4.48
CA GLY A 78 17.58 -4.84 -5.06
C GLY A 78 18.63 -3.82 -5.50
N ALA A 79 19.89 -4.22 -5.48
CA ALA A 79 21.06 -3.34 -5.63
C ALA A 79 21.01 -2.46 -6.89
N ARG A 80 20.57 -3.00 -8.02
CA ARG A 80 20.51 -2.27 -9.30
C ARG A 80 19.49 -1.14 -9.26
N VAL A 81 18.30 -1.38 -8.71
CA VAL A 81 17.24 -0.37 -8.61
C VAL A 81 17.62 0.65 -7.54
N ALA A 82 18.15 0.20 -6.42
CA ALA A 82 18.64 1.08 -5.36
C ALA A 82 19.71 2.05 -5.90
N ALA A 83 20.69 1.57 -6.68
CA ALA A 83 21.69 2.41 -7.30
C ALA A 83 21.09 3.41 -8.31
N ALA A 84 20.09 3.01 -9.10
CA ALA A 84 19.42 3.90 -10.04
C ALA A 84 18.61 5.00 -9.30
N ILE A 85 17.95 4.68 -8.19
CA ILE A 85 17.24 5.65 -7.37
C ILE A 85 18.22 6.60 -6.68
N ALA A 86 19.35 6.08 -6.17
CA ALA A 86 20.38 6.91 -5.53
C ALA A 86 21.04 7.88 -6.53
N ALA A 87 21.18 7.49 -7.80
CA ALA A 87 21.73 8.34 -8.84
C ALA A 87 20.76 9.45 -9.28
N ASP A 88 19.45 9.21 -9.26
CA ASP A 88 18.43 10.21 -9.60
C ASP A 88 17.17 9.99 -8.73
N PRO A 89 17.23 10.39 -7.44
CA PRO A 89 16.13 10.22 -6.53
C PRO A 89 14.91 11.07 -6.88
N GLN A 90 15.10 12.24 -7.53
CA GLN A 90 14.00 13.11 -7.96
C GLN A 90 13.11 12.42 -8.97
N ARG A 91 13.68 11.72 -9.92
CA ARG A 91 12.93 10.93 -10.92
C ARG A 91 12.09 9.83 -10.25
N ALA A 92 12.66 9.11 -9.29
CA ALA A 92 11.97 8.05 -8.56
C ALA A 92 10.91 8.60 -7.59
N GLY A 93 11.14 9.80 -7.04
CA GLY A 93 10.29 10.43 -6.03
C GLY A 93 9.17 11.33 -6.57
N THR A 94 8.95 11.33 -7.89
CA THR A 94 7.91 12.17 -8.53
C THR A 94 6.64 11.37 -8.82
N PRO A 95 5.44 11.94 -8.54
CA PRO A 95 5.21 13.25 -7.94
C PRO A 95 5.46 13.28 -6.42
N ALA A 96 5.94 14.44 -5.93
CA ALA A 96 6.26 14.62 -4.50
C ALA A 96 5.07 14.39 -3.57
N SER A 97 3.85 14.76 -3.99
CA SER A 97 2.61 14.52 -3.25
C SER A 97 2.31 13.03 -3.05
N LEU A 98 2.60 12.18 -4.04
CA LEU A 98 2.42 10.73 -3.92
C LEU A 98 3.51 10.11 -3.02
N ARG A 99 4.75 10.60 -3.12
CA ARG A 99 5.83 10.21 -2.21
C ARG A 99 5.47 10.54 -0.76
N ALA A 100 4.97 11.74 -0.51
CA ALA A 100 4.50 12.16 0.80
C ALA A 100 3.33 11.28 1.29
N LEU A 101 2.34 11.00 0.44
CA LEU A 101 1.22 10.12 0.79
C LEU A 101 1.71 8.72 1.21
N VAL A 102 2.56 8.09 0.40
CA VAL A 102 3.09 6.75 0.68
C VAL A 102 3.84 6.71 2.01
N SER A 103 4.62 7.75 2.32
CA SER A 103 5.39 7.82 3.57
C SER A 103 4.50 8.11 4.78
N LEU A 104 3.59 9.09 4.66
CA LEU A 104 2.69 9.47 5.75
C LEU A 104 1.69 8.38 6.11
N ARG A 105 1.17 7.63 5.13
CA ARG A 105 0.25 6.51 5.41
C ARG A 105 0.95 5.38 6.17
N SER A 106 2.22 5.06 5.81
CA SER A 106 3.03 4.08 6.52
C SER A 106 3.32 4.55 7.95
N ARG A 107 3.74 5.81 8.13
CA ARG A 107 3.95 6.41 9.45
C ARG A 107 2.71 6.34 10.32
N HIS A 108 1.55 6.69 9.76
CA HIS A 108 0.29 6.70 10.50
C HIS A 108 -0.17 5.29 10.90
N ALA A 109 -0.06 4.33 10.00
CA ALA A 109 -0.40 2.95 10.28
C ALA A 109 0.52 2.33 11.34
N GLU A 110 1.83 2.60 11.30
CA GLU A 110 2.77 2.08 12.31
C GLU A 110 2.60 2.77 13.67
N GLN A 111 2.20 4.04 13.71
CA GLN A 111 1.83 4.69 14.97
C GLN A 111 0.56 4.06 15.57
N ALA A 112 -0.47 3.84 14.76
CA ALA A 112 -1.70 3.18 15.21
C ALA A 112 -1.45 1.72 15.65
N LEU A 113 -0.51 1.01 15.00
CA LEU A 113 -0.03 -0.30 15.44
C LEU A 113 0.65 -0.21 16.81
N ALA A 114 1.55 0.77 17.01
CA ALA A 114 2.23 0.97 18.29
C ALA A 114 1.22 1.14 19.43
N ASP A 115 0.18 1.95 19.21
CA ASP A 115 -0.90 2.16 20.15
C ASP A 115 -1.69 0.85 20.42
N ALA A 116 -1.93 0.03 19.38
CA ALA A 116 -2.59 -1.27 19.52
C ALA A 116 -1.71 -2.27 20.30
N VAL A 117 -0.41 -2.32 20.04
CA VAL A 117 0.56 -3.14 20.80
C VAL A 117 0.61 -2.72 22.28
N GLY A 118 0.59 -1.40 22.52
CA GLY A 118 0.50 -0.85 23.90
C GLY A 118 -0.77 -1.27 24.62
N ARG A 119 -1.87 -1.52 23.90
CA ARG A 119 -3.14 -2.06 24.44
C ARG A 119 -3.20 -3.59 24.47
N GLY A 120 -2.13 -4.29 24.10
CA GLY A 120 -2.03 -5.75 24.22
C GLY A 120 -2.19 -6.53 22.92
N ALA A 121 -2.32 -5.91 21.75
CA ALA A 121 -2.30 -6.63 20.48
C ALA A 121 -0.93 -7.28 20.26
N ARG A 122 -0.92 -8.55 19.83
CA ARG A 122 0.30 -9.33 19.57
C ARG A 122 0.31 -9.94 18.17
N GLN A 123 -0.62 -9.54 17.34
CA GLN A 123 -0.71 -9.97 15.95
C GLN A 123 -0.90 -8.75 15.06
N TYR A 124 -0.10 -8.65 14.02
CA TYR A 124 -0.21 -7.63 12.98
C TYR A 124 -0.39 -8.29 11.62
N VAL A 125 -1.47 -7.97 10.92
CA VAL A 125 -1.77 -8.48 9.59
C VAL A 125 -1.60 -7.37 8.57
N VAL A 126 -0.68 -7.55 7.62
CA VAL A 126 -0.46 -6.62 6.50
C VAL A 126 -1.20 -7.18 5.28
N LEU A 127 -2.34 -6.58 4.97
CA LEU A 127 -3.18 -6.97 3.83
C LEU A 127 -2.69 -6.29 2.55
N GLY A 128 -2.33 -7.07 1.53
CA GLY A 128 -1.67 -6.57 0.34
C GLY A 128 -0.25 -6.12 0.63
N ALA A 129 0.54 -6.99 1.25
CA ALA A 129 1.87 -6.66 1.79
C ALA A 129 2.89 -6.19 0.75
N GLY A 130 2.73 -6.52 -0.54
CA GLY A 130 3.61 -6.05 -1.62
C GLY A 130 5.10 -6.11 -1.24
N LEU A 131 5.77 -4.97 -1.32
CA LEU A 131 7.14 -4.76 -0.83
C LEU A 131 7.18 -3.97 0.49
N ASP A 132 6.18 -4.12 1.36
CA ASP A 132 6.26 -3.61 2.73
C ASP A 132 7.45 -4.25 3.47
N THR A 133 8.08 -3.50 4.37
CA THR A 133 9.31 -3.91 5.06
C THR A 133 9.14 -4.06 6.56
N PHE A 134 7.96 -3.77 7.11
CA PHE A 134 7.74 -3.76 8.55
C PHE A 134 8.13 -5.08 9.22
N ALA A 135 7.76 -6.22 8.63
CA ALA A 135 8.04 -7.54 9.20
C ALA A 135 9.52 -7.81 9.43
N TYR A 136 10.41 -7.15 8.67
CA TYR A 136 11.87 -7.35 8.69
C TYR A 136 12.60 -6.28 9.52
N ARG A 137 11.86 -5.33 10.11
CA ARG A 137 12.36 -4.28 11.01
C ARG A 137 11.44 -4.07 12.21
N ASN A 138 10.68 -5.10 12.57
CA ASN A 138 9.66 -5.09 13.63
C ASN A 138 10.24 -4.59 14.96
N PRO A 139 9.90 -3.38 15.44
CA PRO A 139 10.41 -2.86 16.70
C PRO A 139 9.75 -3.50 17.92
N PHE A 140 8.70 -4.30 17.72
CA PHE A 140 7.92 -4.96 18.75
C PHE A 140 8.18 -6.47 18.82
N ASP A 141 9.25 -6.95 18.19
CA ASP A 141 9.61 -8.38 18.18
C ASP A 141 9.83 -8.88 19.60
N ALA A 142 10.58 -8.13 20.41
CA ALA A 142 10.81 -8.43 21.82
C ALA A 142 9.52 -8.41 22.68
N ALA A 143 8.47 -7.70 22.22
CA ALA A 143 7.14 -7.72 22.82
C ALA A 143 6.28 -8.90 22.36
N GLY A 144 6.80 -9.77 21.51
CA GLY A 144 6.12 -10.94 20.97
C GLY A 144 5.12 -10.63 19.83
N LEU A 145 5.28 -9.50 19.13
CA LEU A 145 4.42 -9.18 18.00
C LEU A 145 4.74 -10.10 16.80
N ARG A 146 3.77 -10.91 16.41
CA ARG A 146 3.80 -11.72 15.19
C ARG A 146 3.24 -10.94 14.02
N VAL A 147 3.91 -11.00 12.86
CA VAL A 147 3.51 -10.29 11.65
C VAL A 147 3.07 -11.29 10.58
N PHE A 148 1.90 -11.10 10.02
CA PHE A 148 1.33 -11.93 8.94
C PHE A 148 1.23 -11.09 7.68
N GLU A 149 2.03 -11.41 6.68
CA GLU A 149 1.96 -10.77 5.37
C GLU A 149 0.99 -11.52 4.47
N VAL A 150 -0.13 -10.88 4.15
CA VAL A 150 -1.13 -11.42 3.22
C VAL A 150 -0.94 -10.78 1.85
N ASP A 151 -0.76 -11.58 0.83
CA ASP A 151 -0.70 -11.13 -0.57
C ASP A 151 -0.95 -12.30 -1.53
N HIS A 152 -1.16 -11.98 -2.81
CA HIS A 152 -1.26 -12.99 -3.85
C HIS A 152 0.01 -13.87 -3.89
N PRO A 153 -0.12 -15.20 -4.12
CA PRO A 153 1.03 -16.12 -4.09
C PRO A 153 2.19 -15.72 -5.02
N ALA A 154 1.91 -15.13 -6.19
CA ALA A 154 2.94 -14.67 -7.12
C ALA A 154 3.73 -13.49 -6.56
N THR A 155 3.05 -12.51 -5.94
CA THR A 155 3.69 -11.35 -5.29
C THR A 155 4.56 -11.81 -4.12
N GLN A 156 4.09 -12.75 -3.32
CA GLN A 156 4.88 -13.28 -2.20
C GLN A 156 6.12 -14.04 -2.66
N ARG A 157 6.02 -14.86 -3.72
CA ARG A 157 7.22 -15.52 -4.30
C ARG A 157 8.24 -14.49 -4.77
N TRP A 158 7.79 -13.46 -5.47
CA TRP A 158 8.64 -12.37 -5.92
C TRP A 158 9.29 -11.61 -4.75
N LYS A 159 8.53 -11.25 -3.72
CA LYS A 159 9.04 -10.60 -2.50
C LYS A 159 10.12 -11.45 -1.82
N ARG A 160 9.85 -12.73 -1.60
CA ARG A 160 10.82 -13.64 -0.99
C ARG A 160 12.14 -13.73 -1.77
N ALA A 161 12.07 -13.76 -3.11
CA ALA A 161 13.26 -13.69 -3.94
C ALA A 161 14.01 -12.36 -3.76
N ARG A 162 13.30 -11.23 -3.67
CA ARG A 162 13.91 -9.91 -3.41
C ARG A 162 14.59 -9.84 -2.05
N LEU A 163 13.96 -10.37 -1.01
CA LEU A 163 14.55 -10.44 0.34
C LEU A 163 15.84 -11.24 0.33
N ALA A 164 15.84 -12.42 -0.27
CA ALA A 164 17.02 -13.28 -0.39
C ALA A 164 18.16 -12.59 -1.16
N GLU A 165 17.86 -11.98 -2.31
CA GLU A 165 18.84 -11.23 -3.11
C GLU A 165 19.43 -10.02 -2.36
N ALA A 166 18.63 -9.37 -1.51
CA ALA A 166 19.05 -8.23 -0.70
C ALA A 166 19.76 -8.64 0.60
N GLY A 167 19.86 -9.93 0.91
CA GLY A 167 20.39 -10.42 2.19
C GLY A 167 19.56 -9.95 3.38
N ILE A 168 18.23 -9.81 3.21
CA ILE A 168 17.30 -9.45 4.29
C ILE A 168 16.74 -10.75 4.86
N GLU A 169 17.06 -11.02 6.11
CA GLU A 169 16.56 -12.19 6.83
C GLU A 169 15.06 -12.05 7.13
N VAL A 170 14.35 -13.18 7.03
CA VAL A 170 12.96 -13.28 7.45
C VAL A 170 12.94 -13.74 8.90
N PRO A 171 12.53 -12.87 9.87
CA PRO A 171 12.53 -13.24 11.26
C PRO A 171 11.46 -14.30 11.56
N ALA A 172 11.65 -15.06 12.64
CA ALA A 172 10.71 -16.09 13.06
C ALA A 172 9.31 -15.54 13.43
N SER A 173 9.23 -14.26 13.77
CA SER A 173 7.98 -13.54 14.02
C SER A 173 7.18 -13.18 12.74
N ALA A 174 7.79 -13.33 11.55
CA ALA A 174 7.12 -13.05 10.27
C ALA A 174 6.59 -14.33 9.63
N SER A 175 5.34 -14.30 9.20
CA SER A 175 4.67 -15.39 8.49
C SER A 175 4.11 -14.89 7.16
N PHE A 176 4.30 -15.65 6.08
CA PHE A 176 3.66 -15.40 4.80
C PHE A 176 2.32 -16.15 4.76
N ALA A 177 1.25 -15.42 4.46
CA ALA A 177 -0.10 -15.96 4.25
C ALA A 177 -0.49 -15.75 2.77
N PRO A 178 -0.15 -16.65 1.86
CA PRO A 178 -0.54 -16.53 0.46
C PRO A 178 -2.06 -16.69 0.34
N VAL A 179 -2.73 -15.71 -0.26
CA VAL A 179 -4.17 -15.70 -0.48
C VAL A 179 -4.45 -15.26 -1.92
N ASP A 180 -5.05 -16.15 -2.66
CA ASP A 180 -5.65 -15.85 -3.96
C ASP A 180 -7.15 -15.59 -3.71
N PHE A 181 -7.54 -14.30 -3.65
CA PHE A 181 -8.93 -13.92 -3.32
C PHE A 181 -9.99 -14.38 -4.33
N GLU A 182 -9.59 -14.92 -5.46
CA GLU A 182 -10.51 -15.60 -6.39
C GLU A 182 -10.86 -17.02 -5.94
N ARG A 183 -10.04 -17.62 -5.07
CA ARG A 183 -10.12 -19.05 -4.69
C ARG A 183 -10.11 -19.27 -3.18
N ASP A 184 -9.46 -18.39 -2.44
CA ASP A 184 -9.25 -18.49 -1.00
C ASP A 184 -10.08 -17.45 -0.25
N THR A 185 -10.42 -17.75 0.99
CA THR A 185 -10.86 -16.72 1.94
C THR A 185 -9.68 -16.18 2.72
N LEU A 186 -9.80 -14.93 3.16
CA LEU A 186 -8.80 -14.32 4.07
C LEU A 186 -8.64 -15.15 5.36
N ALA A 187 -9.76 -15.64 5.91
CA ALA A 187 -9.78 -16.45 7.12
C ALA A 187 -8.95 -17.72 6.97
N ASP A 188 -9.15 -18.46 5.87
CA ASP A 188 -8.45 -19.73 5.63
C ASP A 188 -6.95 -19.49 5.41
N GLY A 189 -6.60 -18.43 4.66
CA GLY A 189 -5.20 -18.08 4.42
C GLY A 189 -4.47 -17.73 5.71
N LEU A 190 -5.09 -16.93 6.56
CA LEU A 190 -4.53 -16.55 7.87
C LEU A 190 -4.46 -17.73 8.84
N ALA A 191 -5.49 -18.60 8.87
CA ALA A 191 -5.48 -19.79 9.71
C ALA A 191 -4.32 -20.73 9.33
N ARG A 192 -4.09 -20.97 8.04
CA ARG A 192 -2.93 -21.74 7.55
C ARG A 192 -1.58 -21.15 7.96
N ALA A 193 -1.50 -19.82 8.10
CA ALA A 193 -0.31 -19.13 8.56
C ALA A 193 -0.15 -19.10 10.11
N GLY A 194 -1.11 -19.65 10.85
CA GLY A 194 -1.10 -19.72 12.32
C GLY A 194 -1.57 -18.43 13.00
N PHE A 195 -2.44 -17.66 12.34
CA PHE A 195 -3.13 -16.52 12.94
C PHE A 195 -4.18 -17.02 13.93
N ASP A 196 -4.22 -16.39 15.11
CA ASP A 196 -5.23 -16.66 16.13
C ASP A 196 -6.39 -15.68 15.95
N ALA A 197 -7.53 -16.19 15.50
CA ALA A 197 -8.72 -15.38 15.26
C ALA A 197 -9.44 -14.94 16.53
N ASP A 198 -9.11 -15.55 17.67
CA ASP A 198 -9.72 -15.29 18.97
C ASP A 198 -8.87 -14.33 19.85
N ALA A 199 -7.71 -13.90 19.35
CA ALA A 199 -6.87 -12.88 19.98
C ALA A 199 -6.98 -11.53 19.27
N PRO A 200 -6.82 -10.39 19.99
CA PRO A 200 -6.80 -9.06 19.39
C PRO A 200 -5.66 -8.90 18.39
N ALA A 201 -5.97 -8.27 17.25
CA ALA A 201 -5.01 -8.06 16.17
C ALA A 201 -5.12 -6.66 15.58
N PHE A 202 -4.00 -6.14 15.10
CA PHE A 202 -3.97 -4.95 14.26
C PHE A 202 -3.86 -5.35 12.79
N PHE A 203 -4.55 -4.60 11.93
CA PHE A 203 -4.56 -4.81 10.49
C PHE A 203 -4.12 -3.54 9.78
N SER A 204 -3.43 -3.67 8.65
CA SER A 204 -3.23 -2.58 7.70
C SER A 204 -3.65 -2.99 6.30
N LEU A 205 -4.24 -2.05 5.55
CA LEU A 205 -4.67 -2.23 4.17
C LEU A 205 -4.27 -0.97 3.38
N LEU A 206 -2.97 -0.84 3.09
CA LEU A 206 -2.37 0.38 2.56
C LEU A 206 -2.15 0.31 1.05
N GLY A 207 -2.83 1.19 0.29
CA GLY A 207 -2.77 1.25 -1.16
C GLY A 207 -3.40 0.05 -1.85
N VAL A 208 -4.42 -0.55 -1.24
CA VAL A 208 -5.06 -1.78 -1.71
C VAL A 208 -6.54 -1.59 -1.96
N ILE A 209 -7.27 -0.94 -1.04
CA ILE A 209 -8.74 -0.88 -1.08
C ILE A 209 -9.30 -0.27 -2.37
N VAL A 210 -8.55 0.64 -2.99
CA VAL A 210 -8.92 1.32 -4.23
C VAL A 210 -8.98 0.37 -5.44
N TYR A 211 -8.29 -0.78 -5.37
CA TYR A 211 -8.26 -1.81 -6.41
C TYR A 211 -9.30 -2.90 -6.20
N LEU A 212 -9.89 -3.00 -5.01
CA LEU A 212 -10.86 -4.03 -4.68
C LEU A 212 -12.27 -3.63 -5.14
N PRO A 213 -13.10 -4.55 -5.64
CA PRO A 213 -14.53 -4.32 -5.72
C PRO A 213 -15.09 -3.87 -4.37
N ARG A 214 -16.08 -2.97 -4.39
CA ARG A 214 -16.65 -2.38 -3.15
C ARG A 214 -17.09 -3.47 -2.16
N ASP A 215 -17.75 -4.51 -2.65
CA ASP A 215 -18.24 -5.61 -1.81
C ASP A 215 -17.09 -6.41 -1.18
N ALA A 216 -16.00 -6.64 -1.91
CA ALA A 216 -14.80 -7.30 -1.38
C ALA A 216 -14.09 -6.44 -0.32
N ALA A 217 -14.00 -5.11 -0.57
CA ALA A 217 -13.49 -4.17 0.42
C ALA A 217 -14.32 -4.20 1.70
N MET A 218 -15.65 -4.13 1.57
CA MET A 218 -16.57 -4.16 2.71
C MET A 218 -16.59 -5.51 3.43
N ALA A 219 -16.47 -6.63 2.71
CA ALA A 219 -16.34 -7.96 3.31
C ALA A 219 -15.07 -8.08 4.15
N THR A 220 -13.94 -7.56 3.65
CA THR A 220 -12.66 -7.52 4.39
C THR A 220 -12.80 -6.68 5.66
N LEU A 221 -13.38 -5.47 5.58
CA LEU A 221 -13.60 -4.60 6.73
C LEU A 221 -14.57 -5.23 7.73
N GLY A 222 -15.62 -5.89 7.26
CA GLY A 222 -16.58 -6.63 8.08
C GLY A 222 -15.95 -7.81 8.81
N TRP A 223 -15.07 -8.55 8.11
CA TRP A 223 -14.33 -9.64 8.74
C TRP A 223 -13.42 -9.13 9.87
N VAL A 224 -12.71 -8.02 9.67
CA VAL A 224 -11.90 -7.37 10.72
C VAL A 224 -12.78 -6.88 11.87
N ALA A 225 -13.94 -6.26 11.58
CA ALA A 225 -14.90 -5.84 12.60
C ALA A 225 -15.45 -7.01 13.43
N GLY A 226 -15.40 -8.24 12.90
CA GLY A 226 -15.71 -9.47 13.63
C GLY A 226 -14.62 -9.96 14.58
N ARG A 227 -13.45 -9.34 14.63
CA ARG A 227 -12.34 -9.76 15.52
C ARG A 227 -12.61 -9.33 16.97
N PRO A 228 -11.88 -9.92 17.96
CA PRO A 228 -12.04 -9.58 19.37
C PRO A 228 -11.85 -8.08 19.66
N ARG A 229 -12.44 -7.60 20.75
CA ARG A 229 -12.24 -6.22 21.23
C ARG A 229 -10.75 -5.93 21.43
N GLY A 230 -10.33 -4.73 21.08
CA GLY A 230 -8.92 -4.34 21.01
C GLY A 230 -8.30 -4.52 19.64
N SER A 231 -9.01 -5.17 18.70
CA SER A 231 -8.58 -5.19 17.29
C SER A 231 -8.83 -3.85 16.60
N ALA A 232 -7.97 -3.53 15.63
CA ALA A 232 -8.08 -2.30 14.86
C ALA A 232 -7.54 -2.48 13.44
N ILE A 233 -7.92 -1.58 12.54
CA ILE A 233 -7.40 -1.51 11.17
C ILE A 233 -7.04 -0.09 10.79
N ALA A 234 -5.90 0.06 10.09
CA ALA A 234 -5.53 1.29 9.39
C ALA A 234 -5.58 1.06 7.88
N PHE A 235 -6.21 1.95 7.13
CA PHE A 235 -6.25 1.88 5.67
C PHE A 235 -6.34 3.26 5.03
N ASP A 236 -5.83 3.39 3.81
CA ASP A 236 -6.04 4.56 2.99
C ASP A 236 -7.11 4.30 1.92
N TYR A 237 -7.84 5.33 1.54
CA TYR A 237 -8.88 5.25 0.53
C TYR A 237 -8.96 6.51 -0.32
N ALA A 238 -9.48 6.36 -1.53
CA ALA A 238 -9.70 7.47 -2.45
C ALA A 238 -11.12 8.05 -2.28
N LEU A 239 -11.22 9.37 -2.41
CA LEU A 239 -12.48 10.09 -2.33
C LEU A 239 -13.31 9.92 -3.60
N VAL A 240 -14.63 9.91 -3.45
CA VAL A 240 -15.58 10.08 -4.57
C VAL A 240 -15.36 11.43 -5.26
N ALA A 241 -15.70 11.52 -6.54
CA ALA A 241 -15.43 12.69 -7.38
C ALA A 241 -16.11 13.99 -6.85
N GLU A 242 -17.26 13.85 -6.21
CA GLU A 242 -18.07 14.92 -5.67
C GLU A 242 -17.43 15.64 -4.47
N ARG A 243 -16.44 15.01 -3.84
CA ARG A 243 -15.68 15.55 -2.70
C ARG A 243 -14.36 16.22 -3.10
N LEU A 244 -14.05 16.24 -4.39
CA LEU A 244 -12.80 16.78 -4.90
C LEU A 244 -13.03 18.15 -5.57
N ASP A 245 -12.14 19.09 -5.28
CA ASP A 245 -12.02 20.29 -6.10
C ASP A 245 -11.55 19.92 -7.53
N PRO A 246 -11.67 20.81 -8.51
CA PRO A 246 -11.31 20.52 -9.90
C PRO A 246 -9.84 20.10 -10.09
N ALA A 247 -8.90 20.67 -9.34
CA ALA A 247 -7.47 20.38 -9.46
C ALA A 247 -7.16 18.99 -8.86
N ALA A 248 -7.69 18.69 -7.67
CA ALA A 248 -7.53 17.36 -7.04
C ALA A 248 -8.18 16.26 -7.89
N ARG A 249 -9.34 16.53 -8.50
CA ARG A 249 -10.01 15.61 -9.43
C ARG A 249 -9.12 15.33 -10.64
N ALA A 250 -8.60 16.37 -11.30
CA ALA A 250 -7.74 16.22 -12.47
C ALA A 250 -6.47 15.41 -12.14
N ALA A 251 -5.84 15.68 -10.99
CA ALA A 251 -4.64 14.96 -10.53
C ALA A 251 -4.96 13.48 -10.25
N ARG A 252 -6.07 13.18 -9.55
CA ARG A 252 -6.54 11.81 -9.30
C ARG A 252 -6.81 11.07 -10.62
N ASP A 253 -7.54 11.69 -11.55
CA ASP A 253 -7.92 11.06 -12.82
C ASP A 253 -6.69 10.78 -13.71
N ALA A 254 -5.69 11.66 -13.67
CA ALA A 254 -4.43 11.43 -14.36
C ALA A 254 -3.66 10.23 -13.75
N MET A 255 -3.65 10.09 -12.43
CA MET A 255 -3.04 8.94 -11.77
C MET A 255 -3.83 7.65 -12.03
N ALA A 256 -5.17 7.70 -11.95
CA ALA A 256 -6.03 6.55 -12.22
C ALA A 256 -5.83 6.00 -13.65
N ARG A 257 -5.68 6.88 -14.65
CA ARG A 257 -5.33 6.45 -16.01
C ARG A 257 -3.99 5.72 -16.07
N ARG A 258 -2.95 6.24 -15.42
CA ARG A 258 -1.60 5.62 -15.41
C ARG A 258 -1.61 4.22 -14.80
N VAL A 259 -2.30 4.04 -13.68
CA VAL A 259 -2.37 2.72 -13.03
C VAL A 259 -3.27 1.75 -13.81
N ALA A 260 -4.31 2.25 -14.49
CA ALA A 260 -5.13 1.45 -15.39
C ALA A 260 -4.34 0.97 -16.62
N GLU A 261 -3.45 1.79 -17.17
CA GLU A 261 -2.52 1.40 -18.26
C GLU A 261 -1.52 0.31 -17.79
N ALA A 262 -1.22 0.26 -16.50
CA ALA A 262 -0.42 -0.82 -15.90
C ALA A 262 -1.22 -2.10 -15.58
N GLY A 263 -2.54 -2.11 -15.88
CA GLY A 263 -3.44 -3.23 -15.63
C GLY A 263 -3.99 -3.29 -14.20
N GLU A 264 -3.84 -2.22 -13.43
CA GLU A 264 -4.29 -2.14 -12.03
C GLU A 264 -5.26 -0.93 -11.84
N PRO A 265 -6.47 -0.94 -12.40
CA PRO A 265 -7.38 0.22 -12.37
C PRO A 265 -7.91 0.49 -10.97
N TRP A 266 -8.04 1.77 -10.61
CA TRP A 266 -8.77 2.19 -9.42
C TRP A 266 -10.27 2.09 -9.66
N ILE A 267 -10.95 1.28 -8.88
CA ILE A 267 -12.38 0.98 -9.07
C ILE A 267 -13.25 1.38 -7.88
N THR A 268 -12.70 1.54 -6.69
CA THR A 268 -13.47 1.82 -5.47
C THR A 268 -13.07 3.15 -4.84
N HIS A 269 -14.08 3.98 -4.59
CA HIS A 269 -13.98 5.29 -3.96
C HIS A 269 -15.05 5.42 -2.88
N PHE A 270 -14.79 6.23 -1.84
CA PHE A 270 -15.72 6.37 -0.73
C PHE A 270 -16.03 7.84 -0.41
N ASP A 271 -17.25 8.07 0.05
CA ASP A 271 -17.66 9.29 0.73
C ASP A 271 -17.32 9.15 2.22
N PRO A 272 -16.53 10.08 2.83
CA PRO A 272 -16.05 9.91 4.20
C PRO A 272 -17.17 9.77 5.25
N PRO A 273 -18.22 10.62 5.29
CA PRO A 273 -19.34 10.44 6.22
C PRO A 273 -20.08 9.11 6.05
N GLU A 274 -20.27 8.66 4.80
CA GLU A 274 -20.92 7.38 4.51
C GLU A 274 -20.07 6.21 5.01
N LEU A 275 -18.77 6.22 4.68
CA LEU A 275 -17.83 5.17 5.11
C LEU A 275 -17.77 5.09 6.63
N ALA A 276 -17.65 6.23 7.33
CA ALA A 276 -17.61 6.26 8.79
C ALA A 276 -18.90 5.72 9.42
N ARG A 277 -20.06 6.02 8.86
CA ARG A 277 -21.35 5.43 9.33
C ARG A 277 -21.36 3.92 9.12
N THR A 278 -20.95 3.46 7.94
CA THR A 278 -20.89 2.04 7.60
C THR A 278 -19.95 1.28 8.52
N LEU A 279 -18.75 1.82 8.80
CA LEU A 279 -17.80 1.20 9.72
C LEU A 279 -18.37 1.03 11.13
N ARG A 280 -19.07 2.05 11.64
CA ARG A 280 -19.75 1.93 12.95
C ARG A 280 -20.86 0.88 12.91
N ALA A 281 -21.65 0.84 11.84
CA ALA A 281 -22.74 -0.12 11.68
C ALA A 281 -22.27 -1.57 11.63
N ILE A 282 -21.08 -1.85 11.06
CA ILE A 282 -20.50 -3.19 11.02
C ILE A 282 -19.73 -3.58 12.30
N GLY A 283 -19.62 -2.66 13.29
CA GLY A 283 -19.15 -3.01 14.63
C GLY A 283 -17.87 -2.33 15.12
N PHE A 284 -17.30 -1.37 14.38
CA PHE A 284 -16.20 -0.56 14.90
C PHE A 284 -16.72 0.48 15.91
N ALA A 285 -16.12 0.50 17.09
CA ALA A 285 -16.49 1.43 18.17
C ALA A 285 -15.94 2.84 17.91
N THR A 286 -14.73 2.95 17.38
CA THR A 286 -14.10 4.23 17.05
C THR A 286 -13.69 4.26 15.59
N VAL A 287 -13.80 5.45 14.99
CA VAL A 287 -13.43 5.70 13.59
C VAL A 287 -12.76 7.07 13.54
N GLU A 288 -11.48 7.09 13.25
CA GLU A 288 -10.69 8.30 13.00
C GLU A 288 -10.41 8.42 11.50
N ASP A 289 -10.76 9.55 10.90
CA ASP A 289 -10.59 9.80 9.47
C ASP A 289 -9.79 11.08 9.24
N LEU A 290 -8.60 10.96 8.66
CA LEU A 290 -7.66 12.06 8.45
C LEU A 290 -7.47 12.36 6.97
N GLY A 291 -7.74 13.61 6.61
CA GLY A 291 -7.32 14.16 5.31
C GLY A 291 -5.86 14.59 5.30
N GLY A 292 -5.37 14.99 4.12
CA GLY A 292 -3.97 15.37 3.92
C GLY A 292 -3.46 16.42 4.90
N ASP A 293 -4.23 17.50 5.12
CA ASP A 293 -3.82 18.59 6.04
C ASP A 293 -3.70 18.11 7.49
N ALA A 294 -4.62 17.25 7.94
CA ALA A 294 -4.59 16.69 9.28
C ALA A 294 -3.41 15.73 9.48
N LEU A 295 -3.09 14.92 8.46
CA LEU A 295 -1.89 14.08 8.46
C LEU A 295 -0.62 14.91 8.51
N HIS A 296 -0.55 15.97 7.72
CA HIS A 296 0.59 16.91 7.74
C HIS A 296 0.75 17.59 9.09
N ALA A 297 -0.34 18.06 9.69
CA ALA A 297 -0.30 18.70 11.01
C ALA A 297 0.17 17.74 12.10
N ARG A 298 -0.24 16.46 12.03
CA ARG A 298 0.12 15.42 13.00
C ARG A 298 1.60 15.02 12.92
N TYR A 299 2.18 14.99 11.72
CA TYR A 299 3.53 14.47 11.48
C TYR A 299 4.52 15.54 10.98
N ALA A 300 4.22 16.81 11.19
CA ALA A 300 5.19 17.86 10.91
C ALA A 300 6.44 17.68 11.79
N VAL A 301 7.61 17.64 11.14
CA VAL A 301 8.91 17.55 11.83
C VAL A 301 9.56 18.94 11.77
N ASP A 302 9.91 19.49 12.94
CA ASP A 302 10.59 20.79 13.08
C ASP A 302 9.93 21.94 12.30
N GLY A 303 8.59 21.97 12.25
CA GLY A 303 7.84 22.98 11.52
C GLY A 303 7.89 22.83 9.99
N ARG A 304 8.63 21.87 9.46
CA ARG A 304 8.65 21.53 8.03
C ARG A 304 7.51 20.61 7.69
N ARG A 305 6.76 20.97 6.68
CA ARG A 305 5.68 20.14 6.16
C ARG A 305 6.22 19.27 5.02
N ALA A 306 5.84 17.99 5.01
CA ALA A 306 5.98 17.18 3.80
C ALA A 306 5.28 17.88 2.61
N PRO A 307 5.62 17.58 1.36
CA PRO A 307 4.92 18.13 0.21
C PRO A 307 3.39 17.95 0.36
N PRO A 308 2.57 18.93 -0.06
CA PRO A 308 1.12 18.86 0.11
C PRO A 308 0.57 17.60 -0.56
N LEU A 309 -0.32 16.91 0.12
CA LEU A 309 -1.03 15.77 -0.43
C LEU A 309 -2.07 16.26 -1.46
N SER A 310 -2.40 15.41 -2.42
CA SER A 310 -3.32 15.77 -3.52
C SER A 310 -4.77 16.02 -3.10
N GLY A 311 -5.11 15.87 -1.81
CA GLY A 311 -6.48 15.99 -1.30
C GLY A 311 -7.42 14.85 -1.71
N ALA A 312 -6.98 13.97 -2.61
CA ALA A 312 -7.82 12.90 -3.16
C ALA A 312 -7.82 11.60 -2.32
N SER A 313 -6.93 11.49 -1.34
CA SER A 313 -6.80 10.30 -0.48
C SER A 313 -6.90 10.68 0.99
N ARG A 314 -7.40 9.76 1.79
CA ARG A 314 -7.53 9.90 3.24
C ARG A 314 -7.02 8.66 3.94
N MET A 315 -6.68 8.82 5.22
CA MET A 315 -6.33 7.71 6.11
C MET A 315 -7.45 7.47 7.11
N MET A 316 -7.78 6.22 7.31
CA MET A 316 -8.77 5.76 8.28
C MET A 316 -8.13 4.84 9.29
N VAL A 317 -8.39 5.06 10.57
CA VAL A 317 -8.14 4.08 11.63
C VAL A 317 -9.48 3.76 12.29
N ALA A 318 -9.84 2.48 12.30
CA ALA A 318 -11.07 2.01 12.94
C ALA A 318 -10.72 0.95 14.00
N SER A 319 -11.27 1.09 15.21
CA SER A 319 -11.00 0.18 16.34
C SER A 319 -12.28 -0.40 16.88
N ARG A 320 -12.19 -1.65 17.35
CA ARG A 320 -13.28 -2.39 17.96
C ARG A 320 -13.33 -2.27 19.48
#